data_a723f36b25e7e3c8a6dd70108541595f
#
_entry.id   a723f36b25e7e3c8a6dd70108541595f
#
_cell.length_a   1.000
_cell.length_b   1.000
_cell.length_c   1.000
_cell.angle_alpha   90.00
_cell.angle_beta   90.00
_cell.angle_gamma   90.00
#
_symmetry.space_group_name_H-M   'P 1'
#
loop_
_entity.id
_entity.type
_entity.pdbx_description
1 polymer ?
#
loop_
_entity_poly.entity_id
_entity_poly.type
_entity_poly.pdbx_seq_one_letter_code
_entity_poly.pdbx_strand_id
1 'polypeptide(L)'
;MKKPITPWTPMSVQEGEDCCSVSMWDRTYMVDKNVLFTSIVSRGNEILSAPMRLVGLENGEEIVWKEQSPFVMSGDEEQVTLCCSEESSTFIVNTALKIDFDGYCDMDIKIMPRGRTVAEEFGVDKVKPNEYSLDKLWFEIPLKK
;
A
#
# COMPACT_ATOMS: atom_id res chain seq x y z
N MET A 1 -26.95 4.62 1.75
CA MET A 1 -25.73 4.84 0.92
C MET A 1 -25.90 6.16 0.19
N LYS A 2 -24.96 7.04 0.34
CA LYS A 2 -24.89 8.24 -0.50
C LYS A 2 -24.32 7.81 -1.85
N LYS A 3 -24.97 8.17 -2.94
CA LYS A 3 -24.44 7.95 -4.29
C LYS A 3 -23.60 9.15 -4.70
N PRO A 4 -22.49 8.94 -5.42
CA PRO A 4 -21.73 10.04 -5.98
C PRO A 4 -22.61 10.96 -6.82
N ILE A 5 -22.36 12.26 -6.74
CA ILE A 5 -23.10 13.26 -7.51
C ILE A 5 -22.61 13.25 -8.95
N THR A 6 -23.54 13.30 -9.93
CA THR A 6 -23.19 13.43 -11.35
C THR A 6 -22.20 14.60 -11.58
N PRO A 7 -21.09 14.43 -12.34
CA PRO A 7 -20.82 13.38 -13.32
C PRO A 7 -20.13 12.11 -12.78
N TRP A 8 -19.85 12.06 -11.49
CA TRP A 8 -19.13 10.94 -10.88
C TRP A 8 -19.95 9.64 -10.95
N THR A 9 -19.28 8.55 -11.22
CA THR A 9 -19.88 7.21 -11.21
C THR A 9 -19.53 6.48 -9.90
N PRO A 10 -20.40 5.57 -9.44
CA PRO A 10 -20.06 4.71 -8.32
C PRO A 10 -18.77 3.95 -8.56
N MET A 11 -17.98 3.76 -7.53
CA MET A 11 -16.79 2.93 -7.59
C MET A 11 -17.17 1.46 -7.77
N SER A 12 -16.40 0.74 -8.57
CA SER A 12 -16.51 -0.70 -8.70
C SER A 12 -15.14 -1.34 -8.43
N VAL A 13 -15.18 -2.47 -7.74
CA VAL A 13 -13.98 -3.21 -7.37
C VAL A 13 -14.09 -4.62 -7.90
N GLN A 14 -13.03 -5.07 -8.56
CA GLN A 14 -12.87 -6.45 -9.02
C GLN A 14 -11.64 -7.05 -8.36
N GLU A 15 -11.85 -8.06 -7.53
CA GLU A 15 -10.78 -8.81 -6.89
C GLU A 15 -10.27 -9.91 -7.81
N GLY A 16 -8.96 -9.98 -7.99
CA GLY A 16 -8.24 -11.08 -8.61
C GLY A 16 -7.44 -11.86 -7.57
N GLU A 17 -6.74 -12.88 -8.02
CA GLU A 17 -5.92 -13.73 -7.13
C GLU A 17 -4.76 -12.95 -6.49
N ASP A 18 -4.09 -12.11 -7.27
CA ASP A 18 -2.90 -11.35 -6.86
C ASP A 18 -3.03 -9.83 -7.05
N CYS A 19 -4.19 -9.36 -7.45
CA CYS A 19 -4.42 -7.95 -7.70
C CYS A 19 -5.88 -7.57 -7.48
N CYS A 20 -6.11 -6.29 -7.34
CA CYS A 20 -7.43 -5.69 -7.25
C CYS A 20 -7.53 -4.54 -8.26
N SER A 21 -8.62 -4.49 -9.01
CA SER A 21 -8.94 -3.38 -9.91
C SER A 21 -10.01 -2.50 -9.29
N VAL A 22 -9.74 -1.21 -9.20
CA VAL A 22 -10.68 -0.20 -8.70
C VAL A 22 -10.99 0.76 -9.84
N SER A 23 -12.24 0.75 -10.29
CA SER A 23 -12.72 1.60 -11.37
C SER A 23 -13.65 2.67 -10.84
N MET A 24 -13.49 3.87 -11.35
CA MET A 24 -14.30 5.05 -11.07
C MET A 24 -14.41 5.90 -12.35
N TRP A 25 -15.09 7.02 -12.29
CA TRP A 25 -15.27 7.86 -13.45
C TRP A 25 -13.94 8.23 -14.13
N ASP A 26 -13.79 7.81 -15.40
CA ASP A 26 -12.62 8.04 -16.25
C ASP A 26 -11.27 7.53 -15.71
N ARG A 27 -11.27 6.67 -14.69
CA ARG A 27 -10.04 6.12 -14.09
C ARG A 27 -10.19 4.66 -13.74
N THR A 28 -9.08 3.94 -13.87
CA THR A 28 -8.94 2.57 -13.37
C THR A 28 -7.56 2.40 -12.72
N TYR A 29 -7.57 1.95 -11.48
CA TYR A 29 -6.37 1.68 -10.72
C TYR A 29 -6.22 0.18 -10.50
N MET A 30 -5.04 -0.36 -10.80
CA MET A 30 -4.66 -1.73 -10.47
C MET A 30 -3.74 -1.70 -9.26
N VAL A 31 -4.04 -2.50 -8.27
CA VAL A 31 -3.31 -2.58 -7.00
C VAL A 31 -2.89 -4.03 -6.78
N ASP A 32 -1.64 -4.26 -6.42
CA ASP A 32 -1.13 -5.60 -6.07
C ASP A 32 -1.42 -5.99 -4.61
N LYS A 33 -0.95 -7.16 -4.20
CA LYS A 33 -1.09 -7.64 -2.81
C LYS A 33 -0.39 -6.75 -1.78
N ASN A 34 0.60 -6.00 -2.20
CA ASN A 34 1.35 -5.08 -1.35
C ASN A 34 0.65 -3.72 -1.22
N VAL A 35 -0.54 -3.62 -1.80
CA VAL A 35 -1.35 -2.38 -1.82
C VAL A 35 -0.60 -1.22 -2.49
N LEU A 36 0.22 -1.54 -3.49
CA LEU A 36 0.90 -0.57 -4.34
C LEU A 36 0.30 -0.58 -5.75
N PHE A 37 0.25 0.57 -6.39
CA PHE A 37 -0.27 0.66 -7.75
C PHE A 37 0.66 -0.01 -8.76
N THR A 38 0.12 -0.92 -9.53
CA THR A 38 0.79 -1.52 -10.69
C THR A 38 0.42 -0.85 -12.01
N SER A 39 -0.75 -0.19 -12.05
CA SER A 39 -1.26 0.55 -13.19
C SER A 39 -2.20 1.66 -12.71
N ILE A 40 -2.09 2.81 -13.34
CA ILE A 40 -3.00 3.95 -13.18
C ILE A 40 -3.41 4.42 -14.56
N VAL A 41 -4.63 4.10 -14.96
CA VAL A 41 -5.20 4.57 -16.23
C VAL A 41 -6.14 5.74 -15.96
N SER A 42 -5.90 6.87 -16.60
CA SER A 42 -6.75 8.04 -16.55
C SER A 42 -7.09 8.50 -17.96
N ARG A 43 -8.38 8.63 -18.27
CA ARG A 43 -8.87 8.99 -19.61
C ARG A 43 -8.27 8.13 -20.72
N GLY A 44 -8.16 6.81 -20.48
CA GLY A 44 -7.60 5.87 -21.43
C GLY A 44 -6.07 5.85 -21.55
N ASN A 45 -5.35 6.66 -20.77
CA ASN A 45 -3.89 6.74 -20.81
C ASN A 45 -3.28 6.13 -19.53
N GLU A 46 -2.36 5.20 -19.71
CA GLU A 46 -1.54 4.67 -18.60
C GLU A 46 -0.51 5.70 -18.16
N ILE A 47 -0.49 6.00 -16.87
CA ILE A 47 0.39 7.01 -16.26
C ILE A 47 1.70 6.42 -15.78
N LEU A 48 1.67 5.19 -15.27
CA LEU A 48 2.87 4.52 -14.77
C LEU A 48 3.66 3.88 -15.91
N SER A 49 4.98 3.96 -15.86
CA SER A 49 5.87 3.23 -16.76
C SER A 49 6.24 1.85 -16.22
N ALA A 50 6.11 1.64 -14.91
CA ALA A 50 6.32 0.38 -14.19
C ALA A 50 5.53 0.41 -12.87
N PRO A 51 5.33 -0.73 -12.18
CA PRO A 51 4.72 -0.76 -10.86
C PRO A 51 5.45 0.11 -9.83
N MET A 52 4.69 0.71 -8.91
CA MET A 52 5.26 1.39 -7.74
C MET A 52 5.97 0.39 -6.84
N ARG A 53 7.02 0.83 -6.14
CA ARG A 53 7.82 0.00 -5.24
C ARG A 53 8.21 0.74 -3.97
N LEU A 54 8.17 0.04 -2.85
CA LEU A 54 8.87 0.44 -1.64
C LEU A 54 10.22 -0.26 -1.61
N VAL A 55 11.31 0.51 -1.63
CA VAL A 55 12.68 -0.02 -1.68
C VAL A 55 13.42 0.36 -0.42
N GLY A 56 14.01 -0.62 0.23
CA GLY A 56 14.87 -0.44 1.38
C GLY A 56 16.23 -1.07 1.18
N LEU A 57 17.27 -0.47 1.74
CA LEU A 57 18.61 -1.04 1.82
C LEU A 57 18.99 -1.25 3.28
N GLU A 58 19.46 -2.44 3.57
CA GLU A 58 20.01 -2.86 4.86
C GLU A 58 21.36 -3.53 4.63
N ASN A 59 22.41 -3.01 5.28
CA ASN A 59 23.79 -3.48 5.08
C ASN A 59 24.23 -3.50 3.61
N GLY A 60 23.78 -2.52 2.81
CA GLY A 60 24.10 -2.41 1.39
C GLY A 60 23.30 -3.33 0.46
N GLU A 61 22.42 -4.16 0.97
CA GLU A 61 21.58 -5.07 0.20
C GLU A 61 20.13 -4.61 0.19
N GLU A 62 19.43 -4.83 -0.94
CA GLU A 62 18.00 -4.52 -1.05
C GLU A 62 17.19 -5.48 -0.17
N ILE A 63 16.28 -4.91 0.62
CA ILE A 63 15.37 -5.67 1.49
C ILE A 63 14.37 -6.43 0.62
N VAL A 64 14.22 -7.73 0.88
CA VAL A 64 13.16 -8.55 0.31
C VAL A 64 11.96 -8.54 1.24
N TRP A 65 10.88 -7.92 0.81
CA TRP A 65 9.60 -7.90 1.51
C TRP A 65 8.81 -9.17 1.21
N LYS A 66 8.27 -9.80 2.26
CA LYS A 66 7.37 -10.93 2.15
C LYS A 66 6.00 -10.53 2.68
N GLU A 67 4.96 -10.89 1.95
CA GLU A 67 3.60 -10.73 2.41
C GLU A 67 3.35 -11.55 3.67
N GLN A 68 2.87 -10.91 4.72
CA GLN A 68 2.59 -11.53 6.01
C GLN A 68 1.10 -11.80 6.20
N SER A 69 0.25 -10.93 5.72
CA SER A 69 -1.20 -11.05 5.88
C SER A 69 -1.90 -11.05 4.52
N PRO A 70 -3.06 -11.72 4.43
CA PRO A 70 -3.85 -11.65 3.22
C PRO A 70 -4.28 -10.21 2.94
N PHE A 71 -4.50 -9.95 1.67
CA PHE A 71 -5.08 -8.71 1.20
C PHE A 71 -6.46 -8.50 1.83
N VAL A 72 -6.64 -7.34 2.46
CA VAL A 72 -7.91 -6.97 3.10
C VAL A 72 -8.47 -5.74 2.40
N MET A 73 -9.74 -5.81 2.05
CA MET A 73 -10.45 -4.72 1.41
C MET A 73 -11.77 -4.46 2.11
N SER A 74 -12.09 -3.19 2.26
CA SER A 74 -13.42 -2.73 2.70
C SER A 74 -13.79 -1.46 1.95
N GLY A 75 -15.07 -1.23 1.74
CA GLY A 75 -15.51 -0.01 1.11
C GLY A 75 -16.94 -0.07 0.58
N ASP A 76 -17.35 1.03 -0.03
CA ASP A 76 -18.67 1.24 -0.64
C ASP A 76 -18.52 1.95 -2.00
N GLU A 77 -19.60 2.50 -2.53
CA GLU A 77 -19.62 3.20 -3.82
C GLU A 77 -18.87 4.55 -3.81
N GLU A 78 -18.54 5.10 -2.65
CA GLU A 78 -17.85 6.39 -2.49
C GLU A 78 -16.38 6.26 -2.12
N GLN A 79 -16.01 5.13 -1.47
CA GLN A 79 -14.67 4.97 -0.91
C GLN A 79 -14.30 3.51 -0.79
N VAL A 80 -13.03 3.20 -1.08
CA VAL A 80 -12.44 1.87 -0.91
C VAL A 80 -11.18 1.99 -0.08
N THR A 81 -11.01 1.09 0.90
CA THR A 81 -9.79 0.96 1.71
C THR A 81 -9.18 -0.41 1.50
N LEU A 82 -7.91 -0.42 1.15
CA LEU A 82 -7.09 -1.60 0.91
C LEU A 82 -5.95 -1.61 1.92
N CYS A 83 -5.69 -2.75 2.57
CA CYS A 83 -4.64 -2.88 3.57
C CYS A 83 -3.81 -4.12 3.34
N CYS A 84 -2.53 -4.06 3.62
CA CYS A 84 -1.64 -5.20 3.68
C CYS A 84 -0.58 -5.06 4.76
N SER A 85 0.06 -6.16 5.08
CA SER A 85 1.25 -6.21 5.92
C SER A 85 2.32 -7.03 5.21
N GLU A 86 3.52 -6.50 5.18
CA GLU A 86 4.71 -7.18 4.65
C GLU A 86 5.77 -7.24 5.73
N GLU A 87 6.64 -8.22 5.64
CA GLU A 87 7.77 -8.33 6.55
C GLU A 87 9.09 -8.62 5.81
N SER A 88 10.16 -8.15 6.41
CA SER A 88 11.52 -8.60 6.14
C SER A 88 12.06 -9.37 7.36
N SER A 89 13.32 -9.73 7.34
CA SER A 89 13.98 -10.28 8.53
C SER A 89 14.01 -9.29 9.72
N THR A 90 13.97 -7.99 9.44
CA THR A 90 14.24 -6.92 10.41
C THR A 90 13.05 -5.99 10.65
N PHE A 91 12.20 -5.80 9.64
CA PHE A 91 11.11 -4.82 9.67
C PHE A 91 9.76 -5.43 9.31
N ILE A 92 8.70 -4.77 9.78
CA ILE A 92 7.32 -4.98 9.35
C ILE A 92 6.83 -3.68 8.72
N VAL A 93 6.17 -3.77 7.56
CA VAL A 93 5.56 -2.65 6.86
C VAL A 93 4.05 -2.88 6.78
N ASN A 94 3.29 -1.95 7.32
CA ASN A 94 1.83 -1.93 7.17
C ASN A 94 1.47 -0.80 6.21
N THR A 95 0.77 -1.15 5.13
CA THR A 95 0.28 -0.19 4.13
C THR A 95 -1.23 -0.16 4.14
N ALA A 96 -1.80 1.04 4.20
CA ALA A 96 -3.22 1.28 4.03
C ALA A 96 -3.41 2.31 2.90
N LEU A 97 -4.19 1.93 1.89
CA LEU A 97 -4.54 2.77 0.75
C LEU A 97 -6.03 3.03 0.75
N LYS A 98 -6.40 4.28 0.83
CA LYS A 98 -7.76 4.77 0.71
C LYS A 98 -7.95 5.44 -0.64
N ILE A 99 -8.97 5.07 -1.37
CA ILE A 99 -9.31 5.63 -2.68
C ILE A 99 -10.74 6.17 -2.61
N ASP A 100 -10.91 7.44 -2.91
CA ASP A 100 -12.21 8.10 -2.98
C ASP A 100 -12.76 8.08 -4.41
N PHE A 101 -14.07 8.23 -4.57
CA PHE A 101 -14.77 8.17 -5.87
C PHE A 101 -14.30 9.18 -6.91
N ASP A 102 -13.68 10.29 -6.47
CA ASP A 102 -13.09 11.31 -7.34
C ASP A 102 -11.67 10.96 -7.81
N GLY A 103 -11.14 9.83 -7.36
CA GLY A 103 -9.79 9.35 -7.67
C GLY A 103 -8.71 9.85 -6.72
N TYR A 104 -9.07 10.59 -5.67
CA TYR A 104 -8.12 10.95 -4.62
C TYR A 104 -7.65 9.69 -3.88
N CYS A 105 -6.35 9.61 -3.65
CA CYS A 105 -5.71 8.50 -2.95
C CYS A 105 -4.93 9.00 -1.75
N ASP A 106 -5.14 8.36 -0.62
CA ASP A 106 -4.38 8.55 0.61
C ASP A 106 -3.71 7.24 0.98
N MET A 107 -2.38 7.26 1.07
CA MET A 107 -1.57 6.08 1.38
C MET A 107 -0.77 6.30 2.66
N ASP A 108 -1.07 5.51 3.67
CA ASP A 108 -0.34 5.47 4.94
C ASP A 108 0.58 4.24 4.97
N ILE A 109 1.88 4.47 5.10
CA ILE A 109 2.91 3.42 5.18
C ILE A 109 3.60 3.52 6.54
N LYS A 110 3.44 2.49 7.36
CA LYS A 110 4.06 2.40 8.69
C LYS A 110 5.13 1.33 8.68
N ILE A 111 6.35 1.71 9.04
CA ILE A 111 7.48 0.81 9.17
C ILE A 111 7.83 0.66 10.63
N MET A 112 7.92 -0.58 11.09
CA MET A 112 8.22 -0.93 12.47
C MET A 112 9.34 -1.96 12.52
N PRO A 113 10.25 -1.89 13.51
CA PRO A 113 11.19 -2.96 13.76
C PRO A 113 10.44 -4.25 14.12
N ARG A 114 10.90 -5.37 13.57
CA ARG A 114 10.40 -6.69 13.93
C ARG A 114 10.87 -7.07 15.34
N GLY A 115 10.02 -7.69 16.14
CA GLY A 115 10.36 -8.16 17.48
C GLY A 115 10.00 -7.25 18.63
N ARG A 116 9.29 -6.13 18.39
CA ARG A 116 8.61 -5.42 19.47
C ARG A 116 7.47 -6.28 19.99
N THR A 117 7.60 -6.74 21.23
CA THR A 117 6.50 -7.39 21.95
C THR A 117 5.57 -6.33 22.55
N VAL A 118 4.33 -6.72 22.87
CA VAL A 118 3.38 -5.85 23.58
C VAL A 118 3.97 -5.34 24.91
N ALA A 119 4.84 -6.13 25.56
CA ALA A 119 5.54 -5.76 26.77
C ALA A 119 6.53 -4.59 26.55
N GLU A 120 7.19 -4.52 25.39
CA GLU A 120 8.09 -3.43 25.01
C GLU A 120 7.30 -2.14 24.73
N GLU A 121 6.13 -2.25 24.15
CA GLU A 121 5.23 -1.12 23.87
C GLU A 121 4.74 -0.45 25.16
N PHE A 122 4.60 -1.22 26.25
CA PHE A 122 4.20 -0.73 27.57
C PHE A 122 5.38 -0.45 28.52
N GLY A 123 6.64 -0.60 28.06
CA GLY A 123 7.83 -0.27 28.84
C GLY A 123 8.13 -1.23 30.00
N VAL A 124 7.59 -2.44 29.96
CA VAL A 124 7.72 -3.44 31.05
C VAL A 124 9.07 -4.16 31.03
N ASP A 125 9.69 -4.30 29.85
CA ASP A 125 11.03 -4.86 29.71
C ASP A 125 12.02 -3.84 29.10
N LYS A 126 13.14 -3.65 29.78
CA LYS A 126 14.30 -2.97 29.22
C LYS A 126 14.99 -3.91 28.22
N VAL A 127 14.37 -4.13 27.09
CA VAL A 127 15.04 -4.81 25.99
C VAL A 127 16.13 -3.89 25.50
N LYS A 128 17.35 -4.42 25.37
CA LYS A 128 18.44 -3.70 24.71
C LYS A 128 17.90 -3.26 23.36
N PRO A 129 18.01 -1.97 22.97
CA PRO A 129 17.63 -1.55 21.65
C PRO A 129 18.42 -2.42 20.67
N ASN A 130 17.74 -3.32 19.97
CA ASN A 130 18.33 -3.95 18.81
C ASN A 130 18.66 -2.79 17.89
N GLU A 131 19.91 -2.62 17.55
CA GLU A 131 20.34 -1.63 16.59
C GLU A 131 19.81 -2.08 15.21
N TYR A 132 18.66 -1.54 14.84
CA TYR A 132 18.13 -1.73 13.50
C TYR A 132 18.80 -0.70 12.59
N SER A 133 19.56 -1.19 11.64
CA SER A 133 20.29 -0.34 10.69
C SER A 133 19.57 -0.37 9.35
N LEU A 134 18.78 0.64 9.09
CA LEU A 134 18.23 0.90 7.77
C LEU A 134 19.09 1.96 7.08
N ASP A 135 19.81 1.57 6.02
CA ASP A 135 20.73 2.48 5.33
C ASP A 135 19.96 3.53 4.51
N LYS A 136 18.97 3.07 3.76
CA LYS A 136 18.11 3.92 2.93
C LYS A 136 16.71 3.30 2.80
N LEU A 137 15.74 4.17 2.64
CA LEU A 137 14.36 3.81 2.30
C LEU A 137 13.80 4.85 1.34
N TRP A 138 13.18 4.39 0.26
CA TRP A 138 12.48 5.28 -0.66
C TRP A 138 11.30 4.59 -1.34
N PHE A 139 10.43 5.41 -1.86
CA PHE A 139 9.27 4.99 -2.62
C PHE A 139 9.44 5.37 -4.09
N GLU A 140 9.31 4.41 -4.99
CA GLU A 140 9.44 4.61 -6.43
C GLU A 140 8.06 4.77 -7.07
N ILE A 141 7.88 5.87 -7.79
CA ILE A 141 6.70 6.14 -8.61
C ILE A 141 7.18 6.35 -10.04
N PRO A 142 7.29 5.28 -10.84
CA PRO A 142 7.77 5.36 -12.22
C PRO A 142 6.69 5.97 -13.12
N LEU A 143 6.88 7.20 -13.58
CA LEU A 143 5.94 7.88 -14.47
C LEU A 143 6.36 7.73 -15.95
N LYS A 144 5.37 7.65 -16.84
CA LYS A 144 5.61 7.77 -18.28
C LYS A 144 6.00 9.20 -18.62
N LYS A 145 6.90 9.34 -19.57
CA LYS A 145 7.29 10.65 -20.15
C LYS A 145 6.27 11.08 -21.19
#